data_b77c9bbc8f11684cbd738b3e6249e1dd
#
_entry.id   b77c9bbc8f11684cbd738b3e6249e1dd
#
_cell.length_a   1.000
_cell.length_b   1.000
_cell.length_c   1.000
_cell.angle_alpha   90.00
_cell.angle_beta   90.00
_cell.angle_gamma   90.00
#
_symmetry.space_group_name_H-M   'P 1'
#
loop_
_entity.id
_entity.type
_entity.pdbx_description
1 polymer ?
#
loop_
_entity_poly.entity_id
_entity_poly.type
_entity_poly.pdbx_seq_one_letter_code
_entity_poly.pdbx_strand_id
1 'polypeptide(L)'
;MIQAYLYSCIKNMWIMQELSLRDLYDGNFYHICTEGLEQVTLMRDLEDFRVAWNYLAICAWRTGIFVVAFVLMSNHLHILAACRNVGLARKYIRMFKALYSRYLNKKYGMTKTMHCSDTAIYRIDSIQYLRNCIAYIFRNPLTARICTRLDQYLWSSYRTCFSGAGKFEDGISIRDLGFTEIRKLLRVGANLENCPLRIDNQGYITLSSFVRNDMVEKTFRNSGRSFMYHLGGCNDAKMEYELVHQPIVSVTDSDMYSRVSEYVANRFSGKHISDLTTSDKCSILKSLFFNHKTSIPQLARILGLPRELVKKMLLQ
;
A
#
# COMPACT_ATOMS: atom_id res chain seq x y z
N MET A 1 29.51 5.58 -49.36
CA MET A 1 28.07 5.88 -49.19
C MET A 1 27.43 4.99 -48.08
N ILE A 2 27.68 3.69 -48.07
CA ILE A 2 27.07 2.76 -47.05
C ILE A 2 27.55 3.06 -45.62
N GLN A 3 28.84 3.43 -45.41
CA GLN A 3 29.31 3.80 -44.07
C GLN A 3 28.71 5.12 -43.52
N ALA A 4 28.47 6.11 -44.38
CA ALA A 4 27.82 7.36 -43.99
C ALA A 4 26.33 7.14 -43.65
N TYR A 5 25.68 6.21 -44.32
CA TYR A 5 24.28 5.82 -44.05
C TYR A 5 24.16 5.04 -42.72
N LEU A 6 25.08 4.11 -42.46
CA LEU A 6 25.17 3.39 -41.19
C LEU A 6 25.48 4.32 -40.01
N TYR A 7 26.37 5.30 -40.20
CA TYR A 7 26.68 6.29 -39.18
C TYR A 7 25.51 7.25 -38.90
N SER A 8 24.74 7.62 -39.92
CA SER A 8 23.50 8.39 -39.77
C SER A 8 22.39 7.57 -39.10
N CYS A 9 22.22 6.30 -39.45
CA CYS A 9 21.26 5.41 -38.79
C CYS A 9 21.66 5.15 -37.33
N ILE A 10 22.94 4.95 -37.03
CA ILE A 10 23.45 4.75 -35.67
C ILE A 10 23.28 6.06 -34.86
N LYS A 11 23.55 7.23 -35.45
CA LYS A 11 23.37 8.52 -34.80
C LYS A 11 21.90 8.83 -34.51
N ASN A 12 20.98 8.46 -35.42
CA ASN A 12 19.54 8.58 -35.21
C ASN A 12 18.96 7.51 -34.28
N MET A 13 19.66 6.39 -34.06
CA MET A 13 19.27 5.34 -33.12
C MET A 13 19.63 5.67 -31.67
N TRP A 14 20.44 6.70 -31.41
CA TRP A 14 20.93 7.08 -30.07
C TRP A 14 20.38 8.39 -29.53
N ILE A 15 19.47 9.08 -30.25
CA ILE A 15 18.67 10.16 -29.66
C ILE A 15 17.32 9.57 -29.26
N MET A 16 17.34 8.56 -28.42
CA MET A 16 16.18 8.27 -27.59
C MET A 16 16.09 9.40 -26.56
N GLN A 17 15.24 10.37 -26.83
CA GLN A 17 14.97 11.48 -25.92
C GLN A 17 14.76 10.92 -24.51
N GLU A 18 15.59 11.34 -23.57
CA GLU A 18 15.52 10.84 -22.21
C GLU A 18 14.20 11.30 -21.61
N LEU A 19 13.38 10.36 -21.15
CA LEU A 19 12.09 10.66 -20.56
C LEU A 19 12.28 11.54 -19.32
N SER A 20 11.61 12.68 -19.28
CA SER A 20 11.60 13.59 -18.14
C SER A 20 10.31 13.42 -17.30
N LEU A 21 10.33 13.91 -16.06
CA LEU A 21 9.12 13.91 -15.22
C LEU A 21 8.01 14.78 -15.84
N ARG A 22 8.36 15.83 -16.56
CA ARG A 22 7.39 16.73 -17.22
C ARG A 22 6.66 16.06 -18.38
N ASP A 23 7.29 15.08 -19.04
CA ASP A 23 6.63 14.31 -20.09
C ASP A 23 5.49 13.42 -19.54
N LEU A 24 5.54 13.14 -18.22
CA LEU A 24 4.52 12.37 -17.52
C LEU A 24 3.42 13.26 -16.94
N TYR A 25 3.82 14.39 -16.36
CA TYR A 25 2.90 15.29 -15.67
C TYR A 25 3.50 16.69 -15.51
N ASP A 26 2.71 17.73 -15.81
CA ASP A 26 3.06 19.13 -15.59
C ASP A 26 2.83 19.52 -14.12
N GLY A 27 3.70 19.03 -13.24
CA GLY A 27 3.65 19.24 -11.79
C GLY A 27 4.76 18.46 -11.11
N ASN A 28 4.45 17.95 -9.92
CA ASN A 28 5.43 17.24 -9.11
C ASN A 28 4.92 15.87 -8.69
N PHE A 29 5.85 14.94 -8.50
CA PHE A 29 5.59 13.63 -7.91
C PHE A 29 6.05 13.61 -6.46
N TYR A 30 5.25 12.96 -5.62
CA TYR A 30 5.52 12.83 -4.19
C TYR A 30 5.30 11.39 -3.74
N HIS A 31 6.28 10.83 -3.06
CA HIS A 31 6.12 9.62 -2.28
C HIS A 31 5.60 10.00 -0.90
N ILE A 32 4.44 9.50 -0.54
CA ILE A 32 3.77 9.73 0.74
C ILE A 32 3.73 8.41 1.49
N CYS A 33 4.22 8.38 2.71
CA CYS A 33 4.15 7.20 3.58
C CYS A 33 3.75 7.59 5.00
N THR A 34 3.15 6.63 5.72
CA THR A 34 2.90 6.74 7.15
C THR A 34 3.95 5.94 7.90
N GLU A 35 4.56 6.55 8.90
CA GLU A 35 5.64 5.98 9.72
C GLU A 35 5.23 5.94 11.20
N GLY A 36 5.98 5.23 12.02
CA GLY A 36 5.77 5.21 13.48
C GLY A 36 4.61 4.36 13.98
N LEU A 37 3.98 3.56 13.11
CA LEU A 37 2.88 2.64 13.47
C LEU A 37 3.30 1.17 13.42
N GLU A 38 4.57 0.87 13.54
CA GLU A 38 5.12 -0.48 13.38
C GLU A 38 4.51 -1.51 14.34
N GLN A 39 4.02 -1.05 15.48
CA GLN A 39 3.42 -1.88 16.53
C GLN A 39 1.87 -1.91 16.48
N VAL A 40 1.26 -1.16 15.56
CA VAL A 40 -0.19 -1.04 15.50
C VAL A 40 -0.71 -1.67 14.21
N THR A 41 -1.63 -2.60 14.32
CA THR A 41 -2.36 -3.12 13.17
C THR A 41 -3.54 -2.20 12.87
N LEU A 42 -3.49 -1.49 11.74
CA LEU A 42 -4.53 -0.57 11.28
C LEU A 42 -5.61 -1.30 10.48
N MET A 43 -5.20 -2.18 9.55
CA MET A 43 -6.10 -2.99 8.73
C MET A 43 -6.06 -4.41 9.25
N ARG A 44 -7.14 -4.81 9.95
CA ARG A 44 -7.24 -6.09 10.67
C ARG A 44 -8.04 -7.13 9.91
N ASP A 45 -8.97 -6.67 9.08
CA ASP A 45 -9.84 -7.51 8.27
C ASP A 45 -10.08 -6.91 6.88
N LEU A 46 -10.79 -7.65 6.02
CA LEU A 46 -11.10 -7.25 4.65
C LEU A 46 -11.89 -5.94 4.58
N GLU A 47 -12.76 -5.67 5.56
CA GLU A 47 -13.52 -4.42 5.61
C GLU A 47 -12.60 -3.22 5.86
N ASP A 48 -11.61 -3.36 6.73
CA ASP A 48 -10.64 -2.29 7.02
C ASP A 48 -9.85 -1.91 5.77
N PHE A 49 -9.36 -2.90 5.03
CA PHE A 49 -8.68 -2.68 3.76
C PHE A 49 -9.60 -2.02 2.73
N ARG A 50 -10.84 -2.50 2.59
CA ARG A 50 -11.82 -1.91 1.67
C ARG A 50 -12.11 -0.45 2.01
N VAL A 51 -12.31 -0.14 3.29
CA VAL A 51 -12.56 1.23 3.73
C VAL A 51 -11.34 2.12 3.49
N ALA A 52 -10.13 1.64 3.81
CA ALA A 52 -8.90 2.37 3.54
C ALA A 52 -8.72 2.64 2.03
N TRP A 53 -8.91 1.62 1.19
CA TRP A 53 -8.89 1.72 -0.26
C TRP A 53 -9.86 2.78 -0.80
N ASN A 54 -11.12 2.71 -0.39
CA ASN A 54 -12.15 3.65 -0.82
C ASN A 54 -11.84 5.08 -0.35
N TYR A 55 -11.27 5.24 0.85
CA TYR A 55 -10.86 6.56 1.33
C TYR A 55 -9.67 7.13 0.56
N LEU A 56 -8.72 6.30 0.08
CA LEU A 56 -7.67 6.77 -0.82
C LEU A 56 -8.28 7.41 -2.08
N ALA A 57 -9.21 6.73 -2.71
CA ALA A 57 -9.87 7.19 -3.93
C ALA A 57 -10.69 8.48 -3.70
N ILE A 58 -11.53 8.50 -2.66
CA ILE A 58 -12.37 9.65 -2.33
C ILE A 58 -11.52 10.89 -1.98
N CYS A 59 -10.44 10.69 -1.22
CA CYS A 59 -9.53 11.78 -0.88
C CYS A 59 -8.78 12.30 -2.11
N ALA A 60 -8.38 11.43 -3.03
CA ALA A 60 -7.74 11.81 -4.29
C ALA A 60 -8.66 12.70 -5.12
N TRP A 61 -9.90 12.26 -5.34
CA TRP A 61 -10.90 13.05 -6.04
C TRP A 61 -11.13 14.42 -5.39
N ARG A 62 -11.32 14.47 -4.07
CA ARG A 62 -11.59 15.72 -3.34
C ARG A 62 -10.44 16.70 -3.33
N THR A 63 -9.22 16.23 -3.40
CA THR A 63 -8.03 17.08 -3.39
C THR A 63 -7.51 17.41 -4.78
N GLY A 64 -8.02 16.72 -5.81
CA GLY A 64 -7.58 16.86 -7.19
C GLY A 64 -6.17 16.33 -7.42
N ILE A 65 -5.70 15.38 -6.61
CA ILE A 65 -4.43 14.70 -6.86
C ILE A 65 -4.63 13.45 -7.70
N PHE A 66 -3.60 13.04 -8.40
CA PHE A 66 -3.56 11.77 -9.10
C PHE A 66 -2.78 10.75 -8.28
N VAL A 67 -3.41 9.62 -7.97
CA VAL A 67 -2.71 8.46 -7.40
C VAL A 67 -2.06 7.70 -8.55
N VAL A 68 -0.75 7.52 -8.51
CA VAL A 68 0.03 6.83 -9.55
C VAL A 68 0.28 5.38 -9.17
N ALA A 69 0.68 5.15 -7.94
CA ALA A 69 0.86 3.81 -7.37
C ALA A 69 0.56 3.84 -5.87
N PHE A 70 0.09 2.74 -5.32
CA PHE A 70 -0.05 2.59 -3.86
C PHE A 70 0.03 1.14 -3.41
N VAL A 71 0.32 0.97 -2.13
CA VAL A 71 0.16 -0.26 -1.38
C VAL A 71 -0.36 0.05 0.02
N LEU A 72 -1.36 -0.72 0.45
CA LEU A 72 -1.87 -0.71 1.83
C LEU A 72 -1.28 -1.92 2.55
N MET A 73 -0.43 -1.68 3.54
CA MET A 73 0.05 -2.70 4.46
C MET A 73 -0.80 -2.68 5.73
N SER A 74 -0.80 -3.74 6.50
CA SER A 74 -1.62 -3.84 7.71
C SER A 74 -1.39 -2.71 8.72
N ASN A 75 -0.21 -2.12 8.77
CA ASN A 75 0.19 -1.10 9.74
C ASN A 75 0.66 0.23 9.13
N HIS A 76 0.81 0.32 7.82
CA HIS A 76 1.25 1.52 7.11
C HIS A 76 0.78 1.52 5.66
N LEU A 77 1.02 2.60 4.98
CA LEU A 77 0.72 2.71 3.56
C LEU A 77 1.81 3.52 2.84
N HIS A 78 1.98 3.21 1.56
CA HIS A 78 2.79 4.00 0.65
C HIS A 78 1.95 4.42 -0.56
N ILE A 79 2.08 5.67 -0.96
CA ILE A 79 1.37 6.26 -2.09
C ILE A 79 2.36 7.06 -2.92
N LEU A 80 2.39 6.82 -4.21
CA LEU A 80 2.99 7.72 -5.17
C LEU A 80 1.89 8.60 -5.74
N ALA A 81 1.99 9.90 -5.50
CA ALA A 81 1.01 10.89 -5.92
C ALA A 81 1.62 11.90 -6.88
N ALA A 82 0.84 12.31 -7.89
CA ALA A 82 1.17 13.43 -8.78
C ALA A 82 0.23 14.60 -8.48
N CYS A 83 0.79 15.77 -8.17
CA CYS A 83 0.02 16.97 -7.87
C CYS A 83 0.86 18.24 -8.05
N ARG A 84 0.21 19.40 -8.08
CA ARG A 84 0.87 20.69 -8.34
C ARG A 84 1.90 21.08 -7.27
N ASN A 85 1.62 20.81 -6.02
CA ASN A 85 2.51 21.20 -4.91
C ASN A 85 2.36 20.30 -3.67
N VAL A 86 3.32 20.38 -2.76
CA VAL A 86 3.35 19.58 -1.52
C VAL A 86 2.19 19.89 -0.57
N GLY A 87 1.59 21.08 -0.67
CA GLY A 87 0.42 21.46 0.14
C GLY A 87 -0.79 20.57 -0.17
N LEU A 88 -1.00 20.23 -1.45
CA LEU A 88 -2.04 19.29 -1.87
C LEU A 88 -1.75 17.87 -1.37
N ALA A 89 -0.50 17.40 -1.47
CA ALA A 89 -0.11 16.10 -0.91
C ALA A 89 -0.36 16.02 0.61
N ARG A 90 -0.02 17.08 1.35
CA ARG A 90 -0.31 17.19 2.80
C ARG A 90 -1.81 17.22 3.09
N LYS A 91 -2.60 17.95 2.29
CA LYS A 91 -4.06 18.00 2.43
C LYS A 91 -4.67 16.61 2.21
N TYR A 92 -4.22 15.90 1.19
CA TYR A 92 -4.66 14.56 0.86
C TYR A 92 -4.45 13.57 2.02
N ILE A 93 -3.22 13.44 2.49
CA ILE A 93 -2.91 12.46 3.54
C ILE A 93 -3.56 12.83 4.88
N ARG A 94 -3.67 14.11 5.21
CA ARG A 94 -4.42 14.55 6.40
C ARG A 94 -5.90 14.21 6.33
N MET A 95 -6.52 14.38 5.15
CA MET A 95 -7.93 14.01 4.94
C MET A 95 -8.11 12.50 5.10
N PHE A 96 -7.25 11.69 4.48
CA PHE A 96 -7.27 10.25 4.63
C PHE A 96 -7.13 9.83 6.09
N LYS A 97 -6.11 10.33 6.79
CA LYS A 97 -5.86 10.03 8.22
C LYS A 97 -7.07 10.39 9.09
N ALA A 98 -7.71 11.52 8.84
CA ALA A 98 -8.89 11.95 9.59
C ALA A 98 -10.11 11.06 9.35
N LEU A 99 -10.34 10.64 8.10
CA LEU A 99 -11.45 9.74 7.75
C LEU A 99 -11.22 8.35 8.35
N TYR A 100 -10.03 7.81 8.16
CA TYR A 100 -9.70 6.47 8.59
C TYR A 100 -9.62 6.34 10.11
N SER A 101 -9.09 7.36 10.81
CA SER A 101 -9.13 7.43 12.29
C SER A 101 -10.55 7.40 12.85
N ARG A 102 -11.48 8.12 12.21
CA ARG A 102 -12.90 8.10 12.63
C ARG A 102 -13.52 6.73 12.44
N TYR A 103 -13.19 6.05 11.35
CA TYR A 103 -13.62 4.68 11.10
C TYR A 103 -13.09 3.72 12.16
N LEU A 104 -11.76 3.73 12.43
CA LEU A 104 -11.12 2.88 13.44
C LEU A 104 -11.68 3.15 14.85
N ASN A 105 -11.92 4.41 15.19
CA ASN A 105 -12.54 4.77 16.47
C ASN A 105 -13.94 4.17 16.58
N LYS A 106 -14.76 4.31 15.54
CA LYS A 106 -16.14 3.78 15.53
C LYS A 106 -16.18 2.26 15.61
N LYS A 107 -15.27 1.57 14.93
CA LYS A 107 -15.25 0.10 14.84
C LYS A 107 -14.57 -0.56 16.04
N TYR A 108 -13.50 0.04 16.53
CA TYR A 108 -12.59 -0.59 17.51
C TYR A 108 -12.36 0.24 18.79
N GLY A 109 -12.96 1.42 18.90
CA GLY A 109 -12.68 2.33 20.01
C GLY A 109 -11.25 2.92 19.96
N MET A 110 -10.53 2.79 18.86
CA MET A 110 -9.15 3.25 18.71
C MET A 110 -9.09 4.77 18.59
N THR A 111 -8.67 5.44 19.63
CA THR A 111 -8.51 6.92 19.64
C THR A 111 -7.10 7.32 19.20
N LYS A 112 -7.00 8.43 18.45
CA LYS A 112 -5.73 9.08 18.05
C LYS A 112 -4.74 8.22 17.25
N THR A 113 -5.09 7.02 16.78
CA THR A 113 -4.17 6.06 16.16
C THR A 113 -3.40 6.66 14.97
N MET A 114 -4.12 7.27 14.02
CA MET A 114 -3.46 7.88 12.86
C MET A 114 -2.85 9.26 13.15
N HIS A 115 -3.22 9.93 14.25
CA HIS A 115 -2.59 11.19 14.67
C HIS A 115 -1.17 10.98 15.18
N CYS A 116 -0.90 9.83 15.79
CA CYS A 116 0.42 9.46 16.32
C CYS A 116 1.37 8.94 15.22
N SER A 117 0.88 8.70 13.99
CA SER A 117 1.76 8.33 12.89
C SER A 117 2.41 9.58 12.30
N ASP A 118 3.70 9.54 12.14
CA ASP A 118 4.38 10.52 11.31
C ASP A 118 3.99 10.32 9.84
N THR A 119 4.10 11.38 9.07
CA THR A 119 3.86 11.34 7.63
C THR A 119 5.07 11.90 6.94
N ALA A 120 5.80 11.03 6.25
CA ALA A 120 6.87 11.46 5.39
C ALA A 120 6.33 11.76 3.97
N ILE A 121 6.77 12.86 3.40
CA ILE A 121 6.44 13.27 2.03
C ILE A 121 7.75 13.63 1.33
N TYR A 122 8.18 12.77 0.43
CA TYR A 122 9.42 12.94 -0.33
C TYR A 122 9.09 13.42 -1.73
N ARG A 123 9.73 14.49 -2.17
CA ARG A 123 9.62 14.94 -3.56
C ARG A 123 10.48 14.04 -4.45
N ILE A 124 9.90 13.60 -5.57
CA ILE A 124 10.60 12.85 -6.60
C ILE A 124 11.16 13.86 -7.61
N ASP A 125 12.45 13.82 -7.83
CA ASP A 125 13.19 14.80 -8.65
C ASP A 125 13.76 14.22 -9.96
N SER A 126 13.72 12.91 -10.14
CA SER A 126 14.25 12.24 -11.31
C SER A 126 13.43 11.03 -11.74
N ILE A 127 13.49 10.68 -13.01
CA ILE A 127 12.85 9.45 -13.56
C ILE A 127 13.40 8.20 -12.89
N GLN A 128 14.69 8.18 -12.59
CA GLN A 128 15.29 7.03 -11.92
C GLN A 128 14.72 6.87 -10.50
N TYR A 129 14.60 7.98 -9.76
CA TYR A 129 13.96 7.95 -8.44
C TYR A 129 12.50 7.54 -8.54
N LEU A 130 11.77 8.00 -9.56
CA LEU A 130 10.38 7.60 -9.80
C LEU A 130 10.26 6.08 -10.02
N ARG A 131 11.14 5.49 -10.86
CA ARG A 131 11.18 4.03 -11.09
C ARG A 131 11.47 3.26 -9.81
N ASN A 132 12.44 3.71 -9.03
CA ASN A 132 12.81 3.10 -7.75
C ASN A 132 11.66 3.19 -6.75
N CYS A 133 10.98 4.32 -6.67
CA CYS A 133 9.81 4.52 -5.80
C CYS A 133 8.65 3.59 -6.19
N ILE A 134 8.33 3.45 -7.47
CA ILE A 134 7.31 2.51 -7.96
C ILE A 134 7.68 1.08 -7.57
N ALA A 135 8.93 0.68 -7.82
CA ALA A 135 9.41 -0.66 -7.46
C ALA A 135 9.34 -0.89 -5.94
N TYR A 136 9.79 0.07 -5.14
CA TYR A 136 9.72 0.01 -3.69
C TYR A 136 8.28 -0.18 -3.19
N ILE A 137 7.33 0.62 -3.69
CA ILE A 137 5.91 0.53 -3.30
C ILE A 137 5.34 -0.86 -3.59
N PHE A 138 5.56 -1.37 -4.80
CA PHE A 138 5.00 -2.65 -5.18
C PHE A 138 5.68 -3.85 -4.52
N ARG A 139 6.98 -3.75 -4.21
CA ARG A 139 7.72 -4.81 -3.53
C ARG A 139 7.51 -4.87 -2.01
N ASN A 140 6.87 -3.87 -1.41
CA ASN A 140 6.64 -3.81 0.03
C ASN A 140 6.08 -5.12 0.61
N PRO A 141 5.04 -5.77 0.01
CA PRO A 141 4.52 -7.05 0.50
C PRO A 141 5.51 -8.22 0.39
N LEU A 142 6.37 -8.22 -0.65
CA LEU A 142 7.43 -9.22 -0.78
C LEU A 142 8.51 -9.03 0.29
N THR A 143 8.93 -7.79 0.51
CA THR A 143 9.91 -7.44 1.55
C THR A 143 9.39 -7.80 2.94
N ALA A 144 8.09 -7.58 3.19
CA ALA A 144 7.42 -7.99 4.42
C ALA A 144 7.13 -9.50 4.47
N ARG A 145 7.41 -10.26 3.40
CA ARG A 145 7.17 -11.70 3.26
C ARG A 145 5.71 -12.13 3.47
N ILE A 146 4.80 -11.27 3.10
CA ILE A 146 3.35 -11.55 3.14
C ILE A 146 2.94 -12.38 1.92
N CYS A 147 3.63 -12.22 0.81
CA CYS A 147 3.42 -12.98 -0.41
C CYS A 147 4.76 -13.35 -1.06
N THR A 148 4.74 -14.30 -1.99
CA THR A 148 5.91 -14.71 -2.79
C THR A 148 5.90 -14.12 -4.19
N ARG A 149 4.75 -13.60 -4.64
CA ARG A 149 4.56 -12.95 -5.94
C ARG A 149 3.72 -11.69 -5.74
N LEU A 150 4.01 -10.64 -6.51
CA LEU A 150 3.34 -9.34 -6.39
C LEU A 150 1.84 -9.40 -6.69
N ASP A 151 1.43 -10.24 -7.63
CA ASP A 151 0.04 -10.44 -8.04
C ASP A 151 -0.84 -11.12 -6.96
N GLN A 152 -0.22 -11.77 -5.98
CA GLN A 152 -0.91 -12.37 -4.83
C GLN A 152 -1.39 -11.34 -3.81
N TYR A 153 -0.78 -10.13 -3.80
CA TYR A 153 -1.16 -9.10 -2.85
C TYR A 153 -2.25 -8.20 -3.40
N LEU A 154 -3.45 -8.32 -2.85
CA LEU A 154 -4.65 -7.64 -3.37
C LEU A 154 -4.68 -6.13 -3.10
N TRP A 155 -4.01 -5.68 -2.04
CA TRP A 155 -4.13 -4.32 -1.50
C TRP A 155 -3.10 -3.35 -2.11
N SER A 156 -2.89 -3.46 -3.40
CA SER A 156 -1.92 -2.69 -4.17
C SER A 156 -2.46 -2.41 -5.56
N SER A 157 -2.04 -1.29 -6.16
CA SER A 157 -2.37 -0.97 -7.54
C SER A 157 -1.51 -1.72 -8.57
N TYR A 158 -0.63 -2.62 -8.15
CA TYR A 158 0.23 -3.41 -9.05
C TYR A 158 -0.57 -4.16 -10.13
N ARG A 159 -1.71 -4.76 -9.76
CA ARG A 159 -2.50 -5.64 -10.64
C ARG A 159 -3.04 -4.96 -11.90
N THR A 160 -3.12 -3.64 -11.91
CA THR A 160 -3.61 -2.88 -13.07
C THR A 160 -2.49 -2.42 -14.00
N CYS A 161 -1.22 -2.53 -13.57
CA CYS A 161 -0.08 -2.14 -14.38
C CYS A 161 0.22 -3.22 -15.43
N PHE A 162 0.30 -2.81 -16.71
CA PHE A 162 0.60 -3.68 -17.86
C PHE A 162 -0.33 -4.89 -18.03
N SER A 163 -1.35 -5.04 -17.21
CA SER A 163 -2.40 -6.02 -17.39
C SER A 163 -3.54 -5.38 -18.17
N GLY A 164 -3.98 -5.95 -19.25
CA GLY A 164 -5.20 -5.48 -19.92
C GLY A 164 -6.45 -5.54 -19.02
N ALA A 165 -6.40 -6.31 -17.93
CA ALA A 165 -7.50 -6.59 -17.03
C ALA A 165 -7.99 -5.37 -16.21
N GLY A 166 -7.09 -4.46 -15.82
CA GLY A 166 -7.50 -3.29 -15.02
C GLY A 166 -8.10 -2.14 -15.81
N LYS A 167 -8.08 -2.22 -17.14
CA LYS A 167 -8.67 -1.15 -18.01
C LYS A 167 -10.20 -1.30 -18.14
N PHE A 168 -10.75 -2.43 -17.80
CA PHE A 168 -12.16 -2.80 -18.00
C PHE A 168 -12.82 -3.30 -16.71
N GLU A 169 -12.47 -2.70 -15.57
CA GLU A 169 -13.17 -3.02 -14.32
C GLU A 169 -14.62 -2.55 -14.44
N ASP A 170 -15.54 -3.51 -14.45
CA ASP A 170 -16.96 -3.23 -14.37
C ASP A 170 -17.30 -2.61 -13.01
N GLY A 171 -18.09 -1.56 -13.03
CA GLY A 171 -18.51 -0.91 -11.79
C GLY A 171 -19.69 0.01 -12.05
N ILE A 172 -20.45 0.30 -11.02
CA ILE A 172 -21.54 1.25 -11.03
C ILE A 172 -20.99 2.63 -10.69
N SER A 173 -21.47 3.68 -11.34
CA SER A 173 -21.11 5.06 -10.97
C SER A 173 -21.61 5.36 -9.55
N ILE A 174 -20.76 5.95 -8.71
CA ILE A 174 -21.18 6.35 -7.35
C ILE A 174 -22.35 7.36 -7.39
N ARG A 175 -22.48 8.10 -8.47
CA ARG A 175 -23.63 9.03 -8.67
C ARG A 175 -24.97 8.33 -8.76
N ASP A 176 -24.96 7.07 -9.20
CA ASP A 176 -26.18 6.28 -9.40
C ASP A 176 -26.63 5.55 -8.11
N LEU A 177 -25.82 5.65 -7.05
CA LEU A 177 -26.10 5.06 -5.75
C LEU A 177 -26.91 6.02 -4.86
N GLY A 178 -27.90 5.48 -4.16
CA GLY A 178 -28.63 6.21 -3.13
C GLY A 178 -27.74 6.58 -1.92
N PHE A 179 -28.11 7.64 -1.21
CA PHE A 179 -27.38 8.12 -0.02
C PHE A 179 -27.15 7.03 1.04
N THR A 180 -28.15 6.18 1.25
CA THR A 180 -28.06 5.06 2.21
C THR A 180 -27.04 4.02 1.78
N GLU A 181 -26.98 3.71 0.48
CA GLU A 181 -26.01 2.77 -0.09
C GLU A 181 -24.58 3.31 -0.01
N ILE A 182 -24.39 4.58 -0.35
CA ILE A 182 -23.12 5.28 -0.20
C ILE A 182 -22.62 5.18 1.24
N ARG A 183 -23.46 5.47 2.22
CA ARG A 183 -23.08 5.37 3.64
C ARG A 183 -22.77 3.93 4.06
N LYS A 184 -23.49 2.96 3.58
CA LYS A 184 -23.29 1.54 3.88
C LYS A 184 -22.00 1.01 3.26
N LEU A 185 -21.76 1.30 1.98
CA LEU A 185 -20.63 0.76 1.23
C LEU A 185 -19.32 1.53 1.51
N LEU A 186 -19.37 2.86 1.50
CA LEU A 186 -18.18 3.70 1.58
C LEU A 186 -17.89 4.20 2.99
N ARG A 187 -18.79 4.00 3.96
CA ARG A 187 -18.63 4.46 5.35
C ARG A 187 -18.34 5.98 5.48
N VAL A 188 -18.75 6.77 4.49
CA VAL A 188 -18.65 8.23 4.51
C VAL A 188 -20.03 8.87 4.65
N GLY A 189 -20.10 9.94 5.44
CA GLY A 189 -21.31 10.76 5.59
C GLY A 189 -21.32 12.01 4.69
N ALA A 190 -20.54 11.98 3.59
CA ALA A 190 -20.35 13.14 2.75
C ALA A 190 -21.15 13.06 1.46
N ASN A 191 -21.57 14.22 0.94
CA ASN A 191 -22.16 14.33 -0.37
C ASN A 191 -21.16 13.91 -1.45
N LEU A 192 -21.47 12.89 -2.25
CA LEU A 192 -20.70 12.36 -3.38
C LEU A 192 -21.47 12.47 -4.72
N GLU A 193 -22.49 13.33 -4.81
CA GLU A 193 -23.36 13.48 -5.99
C GLU A 193 -22.59 13.74 -7.29
N ASN A 194 -21.49 14.49 -7.20
CA ASN A 194 -20.63 14.80 -8.36
C ASN A 194 -19.37 13.92 -8.45
N CYS A 195 -19.31 12.83 -7.69
CA CYS A 195 -18.16 11.94 -7.67
C CYS A 195 -18.10 11.08 -8.95
N PRO A 196 -17.05 11.18 -9.76
CA PRO A 196 -16.94 10.43 -11.02
C PRO A 196 -16.46 8.99 -10.82
N LEU A 197 -16.17 8.62 -9.56
CA LEU A 197 -15.63 7.31 -9.24
C LEU A 197 -16.68 6.22 -9.46
N ARG A 198 -16.20 5.01 -9.74
CA ARG A 198 -17.02 3.81 -9.93
C ARG A 198 -16.75 2.83 -8.82
N ILE A 199 -17.73 2.04 -8.44
CA ILE A 199 -17.64 1.03 -7.39
C ILE A 199 -18.02 -0.34 -7.98
N ASP A 200 -17.26 -1.38 -7.66
CA ASP A 200 -17.51 -2.74 -8.08
C ASP A 200 -18.59 -3.43 -7.21
N ASN A 201 -18.96 -4.65 -7.57
CA ASN A 201 -19.95 -5.46 -6.86
C ASN A 201 -19.50 -5.92 -5.45
N GLN A 202 -18.19 -5.80 -5.14
CA GLN A 202 -17.62 -6.12 -3.82
C GLN A 202 -17.53 -4.88 -2.92
N GLY A 203 -17.86 -3.70 -3.44
CA GLY A 203 -17.83 -2.45 -2.71
C GLY A 203 -16.48 -1.75 -2.71
N TYR A 204 -15.57 -2.05 -3.66
CA TYR A 204 -14.33 -1.33 -3.88
C TYR A 204 -14.49 -0.29 -4.97
N ILE A 205 -13.95 0.91 -4.75
CA ILE A 205 -13.81 1.87 -5.83
C ILE A 205 -12.79 1.29 -6.83
N THR A 206 -13.21 1.21 -8.10
CA THR A 206 -12.41 0.59 -9.17
C THR A 206 -11.09 1.34 -9.36
N LEU A 207 -9.99 0.61 -9.52
CA LEU A 207 -8.65 1.20 -9.73
C LEU A 207 -8.63 2.08 -10.98
N SER A 208 -9.30 1.65 -12.04
CA SER A 208 -9.42 2.39 -13.30
C SER A 208 -10.01 3.80 -13.14
N SER A 209 -10.80 4.03 -12.08
CA SER A 209 -11.45 5.33 -11.84
C SER A 209 -10.59 6.33 -11.04
N PHE A 210 -9.52 5.90 -10.37
CA PHE A 210 -8.70 6.83 -9.59
C PHE A 210 -7.17 6.64 -9.69
N VAL A 211 -6.68 5.52 -10.23
CA VAL A 211 -5.24 5.26 -10.37
C VAL A 211 -4.79 5.55 -11.79
N ARG A 212 -3.71 6.30 -11.92
CA ARG A 212 -3.10 6.70 -13.19
C ARG A 212 -2.03 5.69 -13.63
N ASN A 213 -2.48 4.47 -13.99
CA ASN A 213 -1.60 3.42 -14.49
C ASN A 213 -0.83 3.82 -15.74
N ASP A 214 -1.42 4.70 -16.57
CA ASP A 214 -0.76 5.25 -17.74
C ASP A 214 0.56 5.95 -17.41
N MET A 215 0.65 6.62 -16.25
CA MET A 215 1.89 7.24 -15.80
C MET A 215 2.95 6.19 -15.41
N VAL A 216 2.54 5.08 -14.77
CA VAL A 216 3.46 3.95 -14.50
C VAL A 216 3.95 3.34 -15.82
N GLU A 217 3.03 3.01 -16.73
CA GLU A 217 3.36 2.40 -18.01
C GLU A 217 4.32 3.28 -18.82
N LYS A 218 4.05 4.58 -18.94
CA LYS A 218 4.93 5.55 -19.59
C LYS A 218 6.31 5.64 -18.92
N THR A 219 6.37 5.62 -17.58
CA THR A 219 7.65 5.65 -16.84
C THR A 219 8.59 4.52 -17.26
N PHE A 220 8.04 3.37 -17.63
CA PHE A 220 8.78 2.22 -18.17
C PHE A 220 8.67 2.11 -19.70
N ARG A 221 8.40 3.22 -20.40
CA ARG A 221 8.30 3.30 -21.87
C ARG A 221 7.29 2.30 -22.47
N ASN A 222 6.18 2.09 -21.77
CA ASN A 222 5.13 1.13 -22.11
C ASN A 222 5.65 -0.32 -22.28
N SER A 223 6.77 -0.66 -21.65
CA SER A 223 7.37 -1.97 -21.71
C SER A 223 7.20 -2.74 -20.39
N GLY A 224 6.29 -3.71 -20.37
CA GLY A 224 6.10 -4.61 -19.23
C GLY A 224 7.38 -5.40 -18.88
N ARG A 225 8.22 -5.74 -19.91
CA ARG A 225 9.52 -6.38 -19.68
C ARG A 225 10.47 -5.45 -18.91
N SER A 226 10.56 -4.16 -19.31
CA SER A 226 11.39 -3.17 -18.62
C SER A 226 10.93 -2.98 -17.18
N PHE A 227 9.61 -2.92 -16.98
CA PHE A 227 9.01 -2.83 -15.65
C PHE A 227 9.37 -4.04 -14.76
N MET A 228 9.18 -5.27 -15.27
CA MET A 228 9.49 -6.50 -14.53
C MET A 228 10.99 -6.64 -14.25
N TYR A 229 11.85 -6.28 -15.22
CA TYR A 229 13.29 -6.25 -15.03
C TYR A 229 13.69 -5.30 -13.91
N HIS A 230 13.13 -4.09 -13.89
CA HIS A 230 13.40 -3.10 -12.85
C HIS A 230 12.91 -3.56 -11.48
N LEU A 231 11.70 -4.14 -11.40
CA LEU A 231 11.19 -4.76 -10.18
C LEU A 231 12.10 -5.87 -9.64
N GLY A 232 12.62 -6.71 -10.52
CA GLY A 232 13.56 -7.78 -10.16
C GLY A 232 14.94 -7.28 -9.76
N GLY A 233 15.43 -6.23 -10.42
CA GLY A 233 16.79 -5.68 -10.24
C GLY A 233 16.94 -4.63 -9.15
N CYS A 234 15.86 -4.19 -8.50
CA CYS A 234 15.92 -3.32 -7.34
C CYS A 234 16.45 -4.10 -6.11
N ASN A 235 17.76 -4.35 -6.12
CA ASN A 235 18.47 -4.91 -4.98
C ASN A 235 18.68 -3.82 -3.95
N ASP A 236 17.83 -3.81 -2.93
CA ASP A 236 18.17 -3.19 -1.67
C ASP A 236 19.00 -4.21 -0.87
N ALA A 237 20.29 -3.96 -0.66
CA ALA A 237 21.20 -4.85 0.07
C ALA A 237 20.65 -5.19 1.48
N LYS A 238 19.88 -4.28 2.07
CA LYS A 238 19.14 -4.50 3.30
C LYS A 238 18.04 -5.55 3.14
N MET A 239 17.44 -5.62 1.97
CA MET A 239 16.39 -6.55 1.61
C MET A 239 16.92 -7.98 1.42
N GLU A 240 18.09 -8.15 0.80
CA GLU A 240 18.73 -9.47 0.66
C GLU A 240 19.12 -10.06 2.02
N TYR A 241 19.70 -9.27 2.91
CA TYR A 241 20.07 -9.71 4.26
C TYR A 241 18.84 -10.13 5.08
N GLU A 242 17.74 -9.38 5.01
CA GLU A 242 16.49 -9.73 5.69
C GLU A 242 15.80 -10.95 5.07
N LEU A 243 15.96 -11.18 3.76
CA LEU A 243 15.39 -12.32 3.05
C LEU A 243 16.05 -13.66 3.40
N VAL A 244 17.33 -13.69 3.68
CA VAL A 244 18.09 -14.93 3.94
C VAL A 244 17.82 -15.50 5.34
N HIS A 245 17.46 -14.66 6.32
CA HIS A 245 17.47 -15.05 7.74
C HIS A 245 16.09 -15.13 8.41
N GLN A 246 14.97 -14.99 7.66
CA GLN A 246 13.63 -15.07 8.25
C GLN A 246 12.74 -16.11 7.56
N PRO A 247 11.84 -16.79 8.27
CA PRO A 247 10.92 -17.74 7.67
C PRO A 247 9.96 -17.05 6.70
N ILE A 248 9.64 -17.69 5.57
CA ILE A 248 8.65 -17.20 4.61
C ILE A 248 7.29 -17.16 5.30
N VAL A 249 6.67 -15.99 5.37
CA VAL A 249 5.33 -15.83 5.92
C VAL A 249 4.32 -16.33 4.89
N SER A 250 3.58 -17.35 5.23
CA SER A 250 2.54 -17.93 4.38
C SER A 250 1.14 -17.37 4.64
N VAL A 251 1.01 -16.49 5.64
CA VAL A 251 -0.28 -16.00 6.15
C VAL A 251 -0.27 -14.48 6.16
N THR A 252 -1.37 -13.86 5.70
CA THR A 252 -1.52 -12.40 5.76
C THR A 252 -1.61 -11.91 7.21
N ASP A 253 -1.33 -10.61 7.44
CA ASP A 253 -1.48 -10.03 8.79
C ASP A 253 -2.93 -10.11 9.29
N SER A 254 -3.91 -9.99 8.40
CA SER A 254 -5.33 -10.13 8.71
C SER A 254 -5.67 -11.55 9.18
N ASP A 255 -5.26 -12.56 8.42
CA ASP A 255 -5.49 -13.96 8.77
C ASP A 255 -4.75 -14.34 10.06
N MET A 256 -3.52 -13.84 10.21
CA MET A 256 -2.74 -14.06 11.42
C MET A 256 -3.36 -13.37 12.63
N TYR A 257 -3.85 -12.14 12.48
CA TYR A 257 -4.57 -11.45 13.56
C TYR A 257 -5.80 -12.24 14.01
N SER A 258 -6.57 -12.79 13.06
CA SER A 258 -7.74 -13.63 13.36
C SER A 258 -7.35 -14.88 14.13
N ARG A 259 -6.29 -15.59 13.69
CA ARG A 259 -5.78 -16.80 14.38
C ARG A 259 -5.24 -16.49 15.77
N VAL A 260 -4.50 -15.39 15.92
CA VAL A 260 -3.97 -14.97 17.24
C VAL A 260 -5.10 -14.54 18.15
N SER A 261 -6.13 -13.85 17.64
CA SER A 261 -7.31 -13.47 18.41
C SER A 261 -8.07 -14.69 18.94
N GLU A 262 -8.27 -15.69 18.10
CA GLU A 262 -8.90 -16.96 18.49
C GLU A 262 -8.04 -17.71 19.51
N TYR A 263 -6.73 -17.81 19.28
CA TYR A 263 -5.79 -18.44 20.21
C TYR A 263 -5.79 -17.75 21.58
N VAL A 264 -5.79 -16.41 21.60
CA VAL A 264 -5.82 -15.60 22.83
C VAL A 264 -7.14 -15.77 23.55
N ALA A 265 -8.28 -15.70 22.85
CA ALA A 265 -9.59 -15.90 23.44
C ALA A 265 -9.71 -17.27 24.12
N ASN A 266 -9.20 -18.32 23.48
CA ASN A 266 -9.21 -19.67 24.02
C ASN A 266 -8.26 -19.84 25.22
N ARG A 267 -7.08 -19.23 25.20
CA ARG A 267 -6.05 -19.39 26.25
C ARG A 267 -6.27 -18.48 27.46
N PHE A 268 -6.86 -17.30 27.26
CA PHE A 268 -7.02 -16.26 28.28
C PHE A 268 -8.50 -15.93 28.56
N SER A 269 -9.37 -16.95 28.56
CA SER A 269 -10.77 -16.85 29.00
C SER A 269 -11.56 -15.73 28.30
N GLY A 270 -11.46 -15.65 26.98
CA GLY A 270 -12.20 -14.70 26.16
C GLY A 270 -11.60 -13.29 26.07
N LYS A 271 -10.40 -13.06 26.56
CA LYS A 271 -9.71 -11.76 26.44
C LYS A 271 -9.37 -11.43 24.98
N HIS A 272 -9.33 -10.16 24.68
CA HIS A 272 -8.78 -9.65 23.41
C HIS A 272 -7.25 -9.45 23.51
N ILE A 273 -6.57 -9.38 22.37
CA ILE A 273 -5.11 -9.12 22.31
C ILE A 273 -4.74 -7.81 23.00
N SER A 274 -5.63 -6.79 22.92
CA SER A 274 -5.47 -5.50 23.59
C SER A 274 -5.41 -5.59 25.10
N ASP A 275 -6.08 -6.58 25.69
CA ASP A 275 -6.26 -6.72 27.14
C ASP A 275 -5.13 -7.51 27.80
N LEU A 276 -4.23 -8.07 26.99
CA LEU A 276 -3.09 -8.83 27.47
C LEU A 276 -1.99 -7.92 27.98
N THR A 277 -1.40 -8.30 29.12
CA THR A 277 -0.17 -7.68 29.60
C THR A 277 1.02 -8.01 28.70
N THR A 278 2.10 -7.23 28.78
CA THR A 278 3.35 -7.54 28.05
C THR A 278 3.87 -8.94 28.37
N SER A 279 3.76 -9.38 29.63
CA SER A 279 4.15 -10.72 30.06
C SER A 279 3.33 -11.81 29.40
N ASP A 280 1.99 -11.64 29.32
CA ASP A 280 1.09 -12.58 28.64
C ASP A 280 1.44 -12.70 27.17
N LYS A 281 1.63 -11.55 26.48
CA LYS A 281 2.04 -11.50 25.08
C LYS A 281 3.39 -12.22 24.85
N CYS A 282 4.36 -12.03 25.71
CA CYS A 282 5.64 -12.72 25.65
C CYS A 282 5.51 -14.24 25.86
N SER A 283 4.60 -14.69 26.71
CA SER A 283 4.39 -16.12 26.99
C SER A 283 3.89 -16.93 25.80
N ILE A 284 3.21 -16.27 24.85
CA ILE A 284 2.64 -16.91 23.65
C ILE A 284 3.53 -16.76 22.40
N LEU A 285 4.57 -15.92 22.46
CA LEU A 285 5.42 -15.59 21.31
C LEU A 285 6.03 -16.81 20.63
N LYS A 286 6.66 -17.71 21.42
CA LYS A 286 7.31 -18.92 20.87
C LYS A 286 6.29 -19.84 20.20
N SER A 287 5.14 -20.05 20.83
CA SER A 287 4.07 -20.87 20.26
C SER A 287 3.56 -20.30 18.93
N LEU A 288 3.31 -18.99 18.88
CA LEU A 288 2.86 -18.34 17.66
C LEU A 288 3.92 -18.38 16.54
N PHE A 289 5.18 -18.15 16.88
CA PHE A 289 6.28 -18.14 15.90
C PHE A 289 6.46 -19.51 15.23
N PHE A 290 6.57 -20.55 16.03
CA PHE A 290 6.86 -21.90 15.53
C PHE A 290 5.65 -22.59 14.90
N ASN A 291 4.46 -22.43 15.48
CA ASN A 291 3.26 -23.13 15.02
C ASN A 291 2.61 -22.48 13.79
N HIS A 292 2.79 -21.17 13.60
CA HIS A 292 2.10 -20.43 12.53
C HIS A 292 3.03 -19.90 11.44
N LYS A 293 4.32 -20.24 11.45
CA LYS A 293 5.32 -19.80 10.46
C LYS A 293 5.30 -18.27 10.23
N THR A 294 5.22 -17.51 11.31
CA THR A 294 5.19 -16.05 11.29
C THR A 294 6.58 -15.44 11.22
N SER A 295 6.67 -14.16 10.86
CA SER A 295 7.91 -13.38 10.98
C SER A 295 7.94 -12.56 12.27
N ILE A 296 9.14 -12.21 12.73
CA ILE A 296 9.32 -11.30 13.88
C ILE A 296 8.58 -9.98 13.70
N PRO A 297 8.69 -9.28 12.53
CA PRO A 297 7.92 -8.07 12.29
C PRO A 297 6.40 -8.28 12.35
N GLN A 298 5.89 -9.39 11.85
CA GLN A 298 4.46 -9.71 11.88
C GLN A 298 3.95 -9.90 13.32
N LEU A 299 4.67 -10.68 14.12
CA LEU A 299 4.31 -10.87 15.55
C LEU A 299 4.38 -9.55 16.34
N ALA A 300 5.41 -8.74 16.10
CA ALA A 300 5.54 -7.43 16.73
C ALA A 300 4.32 -6.53 16.46
N ARG A 301 3.86 -6.48 15.20
CA ARG A 301 2.67 -5.72 14.81
C ARG A 301 1.39 -6.25 15.46
N ILE A 302 1.16 -7.55 15.36
CA ILE A 302 -0.10 -8.17 15.83
C ILE A 302 -0.23 -8.09 17.34
N LEU A 303 0.86 -8.33 18.07
CA LEU A 303 0.87 -8.29 19.53
C LEU A 303 1.09 -6.87 20.11
N GLY A 304 1.43 -5.88 19.26
CA GLY A 304 1.76 -4.55 19.71
C GLY A 304 2.99 -4.51 20.61
N LEU A 305 4.05 -5.25 20.24
CA LEU A 305 5.31 -5.33 20.99
C LEU A 305 6.46 -4.71 20.20
N PRO A 306 7.47 -4.12 20.88
CA PRO A 306 8.70 -3.68 20.23
C PRO A 306 9.40 -4.83 19.50
N ARG A 307 9.84 -4.62 18.25
CA ARG A 307 10.51 -5.64 17.43
C ARG A 307 11.73 -6.26 18.13
N GLU A 308 12.52 -5.44 18.80
CA GLU A 308 13.71 -5.88 19.53
C GLU A 308 13.35 -6.78 20.72
N LEU A 309 12.23 -6.51 21.39
CA LEU A 309 11.74 -7.36 22.46
C LEU A 309 11.33 -8.74 21.91
N VAL A 310 10.57 -8.77 20.83
CA VAL A 310 10.15 -10.03 20.17
C VAL A 310 11.37 -10.83 19.73
N LYS A 311 12.36 -10.18 19.11
CA LYS A 311 13.61 -10.81 18.69
C LYS A 311 14.37 -11.41 19.88
N LYS A 312 14.53 -10.67 20.96
CA LYS A 312 15.22 -11.13 22.19
C LYS A 312 14.53 -12.34 22.79
N MET A 313 13.18 -12.33 22.86
CA MET A 313 12.39 -13.41 23.45
C MET A 313 12.36 -14.70 22.62
N LEU A 314 12.54 -14.59 21.30
CA LEU A 314 12.57 -15.75 20.40
C LEU A 314 13.97 -16.37 20.27
N LEU A 315 15.03 -15.61 20.56
CA LEU A 315 16.42 -16.05 20.49
C LEU A 315 16.96 -16.60 21.83
N GLN A 316 16.20 -16.45 22.92
CA GLN A 316 16.40 -17.11 24.20
C GLN A 316 15.65 -18.46 24.26
#